data_2136049f8d638a4b7789deeca9761eb6
#
_entry.id   2136049f8d638a4b7789deeca9761eb6
#
_cell.length_a   1.000
_cell.length_b   1.000
_cell.length_c   1.000
_cell.angle_alpha   90.00
_cell.angle_beta   90.00
_cell.angle_gamma   90.00
#
_symmetry.space_group_name_H-M   'P 1'
#
loop_
_entity.id
_entity.type
_entity.pdbx_description
1 polymer ?
#
loop_
_entity_poly.entity_id
_entity_poly.type
_entity_poly.pdbx_seq_one_letter_code
_entity_poly.pdbx_strand_id
1 'polypeptide(L)'
;MSEIRSYEVVSQGGLRYCLNEIAPNGTLGRPLFRTKPDCMVRRDGRTVLVIDTKWKRLTAAGCDLKRGVSQADIYQLMAYARLYDSAQLMLLYPHHPDLEGQGALARHRLNVAGADERLTIASIDVAADRLATIASLKDLVLGEVMVTA
;
A
#
# COMPACT_ATOMS: atom_id res chain seq x y z
N MET A 1 -18.53 15.93 21.84
CA MET A 1 -17.05 15.91 21.78
C MET A 1 -16.66 15.11 20.55
N SER A 2 -16.07 15.76 19.55
CA SER A 2 -15.52 15.05 18.40
C SER A 2 -14.24 14.31 18.85
N GLU A 3 -14.29 12.99 18.89
CA GLU A 3 -13.07 12.20 19.06
C GLU A 3 -12.11 12.54 17.92
N ILE A 4 -10.98 13.11 18.26
CA ILE A 4 -9.87 13.28 17.32
C ILE A 4 -9.34 11.87 17.08
N ARG A 5 -9.79 11.28 15.98
CA ARG A 5 -9.29 9.97 15.54
C ARG A 5 -7.82 10.13 15.16
N SER A 6 -6.94 9.60 15.97
CA SER A 6 -5.50 9.64 15.70
C SER A 6 -5.11 8.53 14.74
N TYR A 7 -4.35 8.89 13.71
CA TYR A 7 -3.68 7.92 12.85
C TYR A 7 -2.24 7.74 13.31
N GLU A 8 -1.79 6.49 13.34
CA GLU A 8 -0.41 6.12 13.61
C GLU A 8 0.25 5.68 12.30
N VAL A 9 1.44 6.18 12.03
CA VAL A 9 2.25 5.76 10.88
C VAL A 9 3.38 4.88 11.38
N VAL A 10 3.41 3.64 10.87
CA VAL A 10 4.44 2.65 11.18
C VAL A 10 5.30 2.45 9.95
N SER A 11 6.55 2.89 10.00
CA SER A 11 7.50 2.70 8.91
C SER A 11 8.33 1.44 9.13
N GLN A 12 8.49 0.63 8.07
CA GLN A 12 9.21 -0.65 8.09
C GLN A 12 8.80 -1.58 9.23
N GLY A 13 7.58 -1.44 9.70
CA GLY A 13 6.98 -2.25 10.73
C GLY A 13 6.24 -3.46 10.15
N GLY A 14 5.74 -4.27 11.08
CA GLY A 14 5.03 -5.48 10.71
C GLY A 14 6.00 -6.63 10.45
N LEU A 15 5.95 -7.64 11.30
CA LEU A 15 6.84 -8.81 11.22
C LEU A 15 6.00 -10.06 11.01
N ARG A 16 5.08 -10.01 10.03
CA ARG A 16 4.26 -11.16 9.70
C ARG A 16 4.94 -12.02 8.65
N TYR A 17 4.77 -13.31 8.77
CA TYR A 17 5.34 -14.31 7.88
C TYR A 17 4.23 -14.87 6.99
N CYS A 18 4.57 -15.16 5.73
CA CYS A 18 3.61 -15.71 4.77
C CYS A 18 3.23 -17.15 5.09
N LEU A 19 4.18 -17.95 5.61
CA LEU A 19 4.02 -19.37 5.79
C LEU A 19 4.55 -19.81 7.16
N ASN A 20 4.01 -20.93 7.66
CA ASN A 20 4.62 -21.73 8.70
C ASN A 20 4.83 -23.15 8.16
N GLU A 21 5.95 -23.78 8.51
CA GLU A 21 6.11 -25.21 8.27
C GLU A 21 5.00 -25.98 8.98
N ILE A 22 4.57 -27.08 8.39
CA ILE A 22 3.70 -28.04 9.05
C ILE A 22 4.51 -29.31 9.29
N ALA A 23 4.72 -29.67 10.55
CA ALA A 23 5.39 -30.90 10.91
C ALA A 23 4.54 -32.13 10.55
N PRO A 24 5.12 -33.34 10.43
CA PRO A 24 4.38 -34.57 10.12
C PRO A 24 3.21 -34.88 11.06
N ASN A 25 3.28 -34.38 12.31
CA ASN A 25 2.21 -34.53 13.31
C ASN A 25 1.13 -33.42 13.20
N GLY A 26 1.21 -32.53 12.19
CA GLY A 26 0.26 -31.43 11.98
C GLY A 26 0.52 -30.18 12.81
N THR A 27 1.56 -30.16 13.65
CA THR A 27 1.91 -28.95 14.42
C THR A 27 2.59 -27.89 13.53
N LEU A 28 2.35 -26.60 13.84
CA LEU A 28 3.03 -25.50 13.16
C LEU A 28 4.47 -25.41 13.64
N GLY A 29 5.39 -25.40 12.66
CA GLY A 29 6.82 -25.25 12.87
C GLY A 29 7.30 -23.82 12.62
N ARG A 30 8.47 -23.69 12.00
CA ARG A 30 9.14 -22.41 11.78
C ARG A 30 8.34 -21.49 10.86
N PRO A 31 8.27 -20.18 11.18
CA PRO A 31 7.74 -19.18 10.26
C PRO A 31 8.74 -18.92 9.12
N LEU A 32 8.21 -18.79 7.90
CA LEU A 32 8.98 -18.59 6.68
C LEU A 32 8.45 -17.39 5.89
N PHE A 33 9.31 -16.77 5.10
CA PHE A 33 8.99 -15.62 4.24
C PHE A 33 8.42 -14.43 5.01
N ARG A 34 9.29 -13.82 5.78
CA ARG A 34 8.98 -12.59 6.53
C ARG A 34 8.63 -11.46 5.58
N THR A 35 7.54 -10.77 5.88
CA THR A 35 7.12 -9.57 5.17
C THR A 35 7.58 -8.31 5.90
N LYS A 36 7.78 -7.23 5.15
CA LYS A 36 8.18 -5.94 5.69
C LYS A 36 7.63 -4.83 4.79
N PRO A 37 6.37 -4.41 4.99
CA PRO A 37 5.83 -3.24 4.30
C PRO A 37 6.64 -1.99 4.60
N ASP A 38 6.82 -1.12 3.61
CA ASP A 38 7.56 0.13 3.80
C ASP A 38 6.86 1.06 4.78
N CYS A 39 5.55 1.17 4.68
CA CYS A 39 4.74 2.00 5.56
C CYS A 39 3.35 1.40 5.76
N MET A 40 2.84 1.51 6.98
CA MET A 40 1.46 1.19 7.32
C MET A 40 0.83 2.36 8.07
N VAL A 41 -0.41 2.66 7.73
CA VAL A 41 -1.23 3.61 8.50
C VAL A 41 -2.20 2.81 9.34
N ARG A 42 -2.24 3.09 10.64
CA ARG A 42 -3.13 2.46 11.60
C ARG A 42 -4.12 3.46 12.18
N ARG A 43 -5.29 2.96 12.50
CA ARG A 43 -6.31 3.68 13.26
C ARG A 43 -6.91 2.72 14.28
N ASP A 44 -6.92 3.11 15.53
CA ASP A 44 -7.46 2.29 16.64
C ASP A 44 -6.84 0.87 16.68
N GLY A 45 -5.52 0.79 16.45
CA GLY A 45 -4.77 -0.47 16.44
C GLY A 45 -4.94 -1.35 15.19
N ARG A 46 -5.80 -0.95 14.23
CA ARG A 46 -6.02 -1.66 12.97
C ARG A 46 -5.26 -1.02 11.83
N THR A 47 -4.70 -1.82 10.96
CA THR A 47 -4.09 -1.33 9.72
C THR A 47 -5.19 -0.90 8.75
N VAL A 48 -5.20 0.36 8.34
CA VAL A 48 -6.19 0.92 7.41
C VAL A 48 -5.62 1.18 6.02
N LEU A 49 -4.30 1.25 5.90
CA LEU A 49 -3.60 1.40 4.61
C LEU A 49 -2.22 0.79 4.71
N VAL A 50 -1.83 0.02 3.69
CA VAL A 50 -0.45 -0.44 3.49
C VAL A 50 0.12 0.25 2.25
N ILE A 51 1.28 0.88 2.39
CA ILE A 51 1.98 1.58 1.33
C ILE A 51 3.30 0.86 1.05
N ASP A 52 3.54 0.56 -0.20
CA ASP A 52 4.81 0.02 -0.68
C ASP A 52 5.38 0.99 -1.73
N THR A 53 6.59 1.43 -1.51
CA THR A 53 7.25 2.42 -2.37
C THR A 53 8.10 1.72 -3.43
N LYS A 54 8.09 2.26 -4.64
CA LYS A 54 8.82 1.67 -5.77
C LYS A 54 9.65 2.74 -6.49
N TRP A 55 10.95 2.55 -6.55
CA TRP A 55 11.86 3.40 -7.32
C TRP A 55 11.92 3.00 -8.79
N LYS A 56 10.77 2.87 -9.40
CA LYS A 56 10.61 2.56 -10.82
C LYS A 56 9.83 3.68 -11.50
N ARG A 57 10.02 3.84 -12.79
CA ARG A 57 9.25 4.80 -13.57
C ARG A 57 7.93 4.18 -14.00
N LEU A 58 6.81 4.83 -13.67
CA LEU A 58 5.50 4.45 -14.21
C LEU A 58 5.39 4.84 -15.68
N THR A 59 4.59 4.10 -16.42
CA THR A 59 4.21 4.42 -17.79
C THR A 59 2.90 5.22 -17.81
N ALA A 60 2.78 6.18 -18.73
CA ALA A 60 1.54 6.92 -18.93
C ALA A 60 0.38 5.98 -19.34
N ALA A 61 -0.83 6.30 -18.91
CA ALA A 61 -2.00 5.44 -19.11
C ALA A 61 -2.28 5.07 -20.58
N GLY A 62 -2.02 6.01 -21.50
CA GLY A 62 -2.25 5.79 -22.94
C GLY A 62 -1.27 4.80 -23.60
N CYS A 63 -0.16 4.48 -22.94
CA CYS A 63 0.88 3.60 -23.48
C CYS A 63 0.79 2.16 -22.94
N ASP A 64 0.31 2.00 -21.71
CA ASP A 64 0.18 0.70 -21.04
C ASP A 64 -0.92 0.76 -19.99
N LEU A 65 -1.91 -0.12 -20.10
CA LEU A 65 -3.01 -0.23 -19.11
C LEU A 65 -2.51 -0.61 -17.71
N LYS A 66 -1.41 -1.35 -17.62
CA LYS A 66 -0.77 -1.73 -16.35
C LYS A 66 0.18 -0.66 -15.84
N ARG A 67 0.44 0.41 -16.59
CA ARG A 67 1.35 1.51 -16.27
C ARG A 67 2.77 1.06 -15.92
N GLY A 68 3.23 -0.09 -16.41
CA GLY A 68 4.52 -0.67 -16.07
C GLY A 68 4.59 -1.29 -14.67
N VAL A 69 3.46 -1.44 -13.98
CA VAL A 69 3.39 -2.13 -12.68
C VAL A 69 3.68 -3.61 -12.89
N SER A 70 4.60 -4.16 -12.10
CA SER A 70 4.96 -5.57 -12.21
C SER A 70 3.94 -6.47 -11.52
N GLN A 71 3.76 -7.67 -12.07
CA GLN A 71 2.90 -8.69 -11.46
C GLN A 71 3.38 -9.10 -10.07
N ALA A 72 4.69 -9.14 -9.86
CA ALA A 72 5.28 -9.45 -8.56
C ALA A 72 4.91 -8.40 -7.49
N ASP A 73 4.89 -7.12 -7.86
CA ASP A 73 4.47 -6.03 -6.96
C ASP A 73 3.00 -6.19 -6.54
N ILE A 74 2.14 -6.59 -7.49
CA ILE A 74 0.72 -6.87 -7.20
C ILE A 74 0.57 -8.05 -6.24
N TYR A 75 1.27 -9.15 -6.48
CA TYR A 75 1.21 -10.33 -5.61
C TYR A 75 1.71 -10.03 -4.20
N GLN A 76 2.76 -9.22 -4.08
CA GLN A 76 3.27 -8.76 -2.79
C GLN A 76 2.18 -7.98 -2.01
N LEU A 77 1.50 -7.05 -2.67
CA LEU A 77 0.43 -6.29 -2.03
C LEU A 77 -0.79 -7.13 -1.68
N MET A 78 -1.16 -8.11 -2.51
CA MET A 78 -2.22 -9.04 -2.18
C MET A 78 -1.89 -9.86 -0.92
N ALA A 79 -0.63 -10.27 -0.76
CA ALA A 79 -0.17 -10.92 0.47
C ALA A 79 -0.26 -9.97 1.67
N TYR A 80 0.13 -8.70 1.50
CA TYR A 80 0.02 -7.69 2.56
C TYR A 80 -1.43 -7.45 2.98
N ALA A 81 -2.36 -7.36 2.04
CA ALA A 81 -3.79 -7.21 2.34
C ALA A 81 -4.27 -8.29 3.31
N ARG A 82 -3.91 -9.54 3.04
CA ARG A 82 -4.28 -10.69 3.88
C ARG A 82 -3.56 -10.71 5.22
N LEU A 83 -2.25 -10.52 5.23
CA LEU A 83 -1.42 -10.64 6.43
C LEU A 83 -1.68 -9.50 7.43
N TYR A 84 -1.97 -8.32 6.96
CA TYR A 84 -2.18 -7.12 7.78
C TYR A 84 -3.66 -6.73 7.90
N ASP A 85 -4.56 -7.50 7.31
CA ASP A 85 -6.01 -7.27 7.31
C ASP A 85 -6.35 -5.83 6.90
N SER A 86 -5.75 -5.39 5.79
CA SER A 86 -5.91 -4.04 5.27
C SER A 86 -6.79 -4.03 4.03
N ALA A 87 -7.85 -3.23 4.06
CA ALA A 87 -8.75 -3.04 2.91
C ALA A 87 -8.19 -2.06 1.87
N GLN A 88 -7.19 -1.25 2.24
CA GLN A 88 -6.56 -0.28 1.35
C GLN A 88 -5.09 -0.57 1.17
N LEU A 89 -4.65 -0.55 -0.07
CA LEU A 89 -3.28 -0.78 -0.49
C LEU A 89 -2.85 0.35 -1.42
N MET A 90 -1.58 0.72 -1.38
CA MET A 90 -1.02 1.73 -2.27
C MET A 90 0.35 1.31 -2.78
N LEU A 91 0.55 1.41 -4.10
CA LEU A 91 1.86 1.47 -4.72
C LEU A 91 2.21 2.93 -4.99
N LEU A 92 3.28 3.40 -4.37
CA LEU A 92 3.71 4.79 -4.45
C LEU A 92 5.00 4.89 -5.26
N TYR A 93 4.97 5.68 -6.32
CA TYR A 93 6.05 5.87 -7.27
C TYR A 93 6.53 7.33 -7.28
N PRO A 94 7.78 7.60 -7.67
CA PRO A 94 8.20 8.97 -7.95
C PRO A 94 7.45 9.51 -9.17
N HIS A 95 7.01 10.75 -9.07
CA HIS A 95 6.42 11.46 -10.19
C HIS A 95 7.49 11.83 -11.22
N HIS A 96 7.11 11.89 -12.48
CA HIS A 96 7.92 12.44 -13.56
C HIS A 96 7.04 13.17 -14.57
N PRO A 97 7.60 14.10 -15.38
CA PRO A 97 6.83 15.01 -16.24
C PRO A 97 5.94 14.33 -17.29
N ASP A 98 6.27 13.11 -17.70
CA ASP A 98 5.48 12.38 -18.70
C ASP A 98 4.21 11.72 -18.10
N LEU A 99 4.01 11.80 -16.78
CA LEU A 99 2.78 11.33 -16.14
C LEU A 99 1.71 12.42 -16.15
N GLU A 100 0.50 12.04 -16.45
CA GLU A 100 -0.68 12.90 -16.38
C GLU A 100 -1.11 13.08 -14.93
N GLY A 101 -0.64 14.15 -14.28
CA GLY A 101 -1.00 14.48 -12.89
C GLY A 101 -0.17 13.77 -11.82
N GLN A 102 -0.44 14.14 -10.58
CA GLN A 102 0.16 13.60 -9.36
C GLN A 102 -0.91 13.06 -8.41
N GLY A 103 -0.48 12.38 -7.37
CA GLY A 103 -1.37 11.78 -6.39
C GLY A 103 -1.92 10.44 -6.88
N ALA A 104 -3.19 10.17 -6.64
CA ALA A 104 -3.82 8.92 -7.06
C ALA A 104 -4.04 8.93 -8.59
N LEU A 105 -3.31 8.09 -9.29
CA LEU A 105 -3.36 7.96 -10.75
C LEU A 105 -4.38 6.93 -11.22
N ALA A 106 -4.54 5.84 -10.48
CA ALA A 106 -5.49 4.78 -10.80
C ALA A 106 -5.91 4.05 -9.52
N ARG A 107 -7.17 3.61 -9.50
CA ARG A 107 -7.74 2.81 -8.41
C ARG A 107 -8.29 1.52 -8.97
N HIS A 108 -7.99 0.43 -8.30
CA HIS A 108 -8.42 -0.91 -8.69
C HIS A 108 -9.05 -1.62 -7.50
N ARG A 109 -9.95 -2.53 -7.78
CA ARG A 109 -10.49 -3.47 -6.79
C ARG A 109 -9.82 -4.82 -6.99
N LEU A 110 -9.47 -5.50 -5.90
CA LEU A 110 -8.95 -6.86 -5.98
C LEU A 110 -10.08 -7.84 -6.35
N ASN A 111 -9.80 -8.75 -7.30
CA ASN A 111 -10.74 -9.79 -7.71
C ASN A 111 -10.66 -11.00 -6.76
N VAL A 112 -11.02 -10.79 -5.51
CA VAL A 112 -11.09 -11.84 -4.49
C VAL A 112 -12.52 -11.94 -4.00
N ALA A 113 -13.08 -13.13 -3.99
CA ALA A 113 -14.46 -13.35 -3.57
C ALA A 113 -14.68 -12.90 -2.11
N GLY A 114 -15.70 -12.08 -1.87
CA GLY A 114 -16.05 -11.57 -0.55
C GLY A 114 -15.11 -10.48 -0.02
N ALA A 115 -14.17 -9.98 -0.82
CA ALA A 115 -13.22 -8.95 -0.45
C ALA A 115 -13.60 -7.61 -1.08
N ASP A 116 -13.38 -6.53 -0.35
CA ASP A 116 -13.53 -5.13 -0.82
C ASP A 116 -12.19 -4.40 -0.78
N GLU A 117 -11.10 -5.14 -0.95
CA GLU A 117 -9.77 -4.57 -0.96
C GLU A 117 -9.55 -3.76 -2.24
N ARG A 118 -8.95 -2.60 -2.05
CA ARG A 118 -8.64 -1.64 -3.12
C ARG A 118 -7.15 -1.37 -3.18
N LEU A 119 -6.67 -1.21 -4.40
CA LEU A 119 -5.30 -0.83 -4.70
C LEU A 119 -5.29 0.52 -5.41
N THR A 120 -4.58 1.47 -4.86
CA THR A 120 -4.29 2.76 -5.49
C THR A 120 -2.86 2.75 -6.03
N ILE A 121 -2.72 3.12 -7.30
CA ILE A 121 -1.42 3.45 -7.89
C ILE A 121 -1.30 4.97 -7.83
N ALA A 122 -0.25 5.45 -7.19
CA ALA A 122 -0.05 6.87 -6.93
C ALA A 122 1.37 7.31 -7.25
N SER A 123 1.54 8.59 -7.54
CA SER A 123 2.85 9.21 -7.68
C SER A 123 2.97 10.44 -6.80
N ILE A 124 4.19 10.73 -6.38
CA ILE A 124 4.53 11.90 -5.58
C ILE A 124 5.78 12.55 -6.13
N ASP A 125 5.80 13.88 -6.20
CA ASP A 125 6.98 14.63 -6.60
C ASP A 125 8.00 14.65 -5.45
N VAL A 126 9.04 13.86 -5.61
CA VAL A 126 10.17 13.79 -4.67
C VAL A 126 11.26 14.82 -4.95
N ALA A 127 11.17 15.54 -6.07
CA ALA A 127 12.07 16.65 -6.43
C ALA A 127 11.59 18.01 -5.92
N ALA A 128 10.32 18.10 -5.49
CA ALA A 128 9.78 19.29 -4.84
C ALA A 128 10.47 19.55 -3.50
N ASP A 129 10.27 20.74 -2.94
CA ASP A 129 10.77 21.01 -1.60
C ASP A 129 10.12 20.09 -0.56
N ARG A 130 10.82 19.87 0.54
CA ARG A 130 10.40 18.91 1.58
C ARG A 130 8.99 19.16 2.12
N LEU A 131 8.61 20.43 2.33
CA LEU A 131 7.31 20.77 2.90
C LEU A 131 6.19 20.49 1.90
N ALA A 132 6.39 20.81 0.63
CA ALA A 132 5.46 20.51 -0.44
C ALA A 132 5.27 18.99 -0.62
N THR A 133 6.36 18.21 -0.60
CA THR A 133 6.30 16.75 -0.67
C THR A 133 5.53 16.16 0.52
N ILE A 134 5.78 16.63 1.73
CA ILE A 134 5.07 16.18 2.94
C ILE A 134 3.58 16.51 2.85
N ALA A 135 3.22 17.73 2.42
CA ALA A 135 1.83 18.14 2.27
C ALA A 135 1.10 17.26 1.26
N SER A 136 1.69 17.04 0.09
CA SER A 136 1.13 16.18 -0.96
C SER A 136 0.94 14.72 -0.47
N LEU A 137 1.91 14.19 0.26
CA LEU A 137 1.83 12.85 0.82
C LEU A 137 0.71 12.74 1.87
N LYS A 138 0.59 13.73 2.75
CA LYS A 138 -0.50 13.76 3.74
C LYS A 138 -1.87 13.79 3.08
N ASP A 139 -2.07 14.64 2.09
CA ASP A 139 -3.34 14.76 1.37
C ASP A 139 -3.69 13.46 0.66
N LEU A 140 -2.72 12.83 0.01
CA LEU A 140 -2.89 11.55 -0.65
C LEU A 140 -3.31 10.45 0.35
N VAL A 141 -2.59 10.31 1.46
CA VAL A 141 -2.86 9.29 2.48
C VAL A 141 -4.22 9.53 3.13
N LEU A 142 -4.54 10.76 3.52
CA LEU A 142 -5.85 11.09 4.11
C LEU A 142 -6.99 10.83 3.13
N GLY A 143 -6.81 11.14 1.85
CA GLY A 143 -7.79 10.83 0.82
C GLY A 143 -8.11 9.34 0.73
N GLU A 144 -7.10 8.48 0.82
CA GLU A 144 -7.29 7.02 0.74
C GLU A 144 -7.92 6.44 2.02
N VAL A 145 -7.52 6.89 3.21
CA VAL A 145 -8.05 6.34 4.47
C VAL A 145 -9.45 6.82 4.81
N MET A 146 -9.90 7.95 4.25
CA MET A 146 -11.25 8.48 4.49
C MET A 146 -12.31 7.81 3.61
N VAL A 147 -11.94 7.20 2.50
CA VAL A 147 -12.89 6.48 1.62
C VAL A 147 -13.46 5.22 2.28
N THR A 148 -12.83 4.73 3.34
CA THR A 148 -13.22 3.52 4.10
C THR A 148 -13.94 3.82 5.41
N ALA A 149 -14.24 5.07 5.67
CA ALA A 149 -14.91 5.47 6.91
C ALA A 149 -16.43 5.45 6.77
#